data_d09e0f9aec7b914506ad81ad1d2a142d
#
_entry.id   d09e0f9aec7b914506ad81ad1d2a142d
#
_cell.length_a   1.000
_cell.length_b   1.000
_cell.length_c   1.000
_cell.angle_alpha   90.00
_cell.angle_beta   90.00
_cell.angle_gamma   90.00
#
_symmetry.space_group_name_H-M   'P 1'
#
loop_
_entity.id
_entity.type
_entity.pdbx_description
1 polymer ?
#
loop_
_entity_poly.entity_id
_entity_poly.type
_entity_poly.pdbx_seq_one_letter_code
_entity_poly.pdbx_strand_id
1 'polypeptide(L)'
;METLVGRVGVVTGGAGGLGRAIGERFAREGMKVVLADVQAEPLERAVAECQAAGLAIIGVVTDVTNQASVDALRDATLAAYNAVHVVCNNAGIGAGAEGKMWEHELNDWKWAIGVNMMGVVHGINSFVPVMLAQDDEGHIVNTSSGNGGVSPLPSTPQYAATKAAVVTITECLYGQLQDVGGKIGASVLFPGPHILRTGLFESWRSRTAEFAKQRPRVTPYTTVEALEAQMKAAGVNIAYTPVEDVAELVVAGLYANDFWIHPRSERGDTQLLARTDSILNRTNPSYLRAVPG
;
A
#
# COMPACT_ATOMS: atom_id res chain seq x y z
N MET A 1 -13.99 -12.81 -6.31
CA MET A 1 -15.36 -12.28 -6.10
C MET A 1 -16.17 -12.42 -7.38
N GLU A 2 -17.44 -12.79 -7.30
CA GLU A 2 -18.28 -12.97 -8.50
C GLU A 2 -18.71 -11.65 -9.14
N THR A 3 -18.92 -10.61 -8.31
CA THR A 3 -19.27 -9.26 -8.76
C THR A 3 -18.79 -8.19 -7.81
N LEU A 4 -18.44 -7.05 -8.36
CA LEU A 4 -18.13 -5.82 -7.60
C LEU A 4 -19.28 -4.81 -7.62
N VAL A 5 -20.27 -4.98 -8.50
CA VAL A 5 -21.42 -4.07 -8.64
C VAL A 5 -22.24 -4.07 -7.34
N GLY A 6 -22.49 -2.87 -6.80
CA GLY A 6 -23.22 -2.66 -5.55
C GLY A 6 -22.43 -2.97 -4.27
N ARG A 7 -21.24 -3.55 -4.37
CA ARG A 7 -20.35 -3.84 -3.23
C ARG A 7 -19.78 -2.56 -2.63
N VAL A 8 -19.29 -2.65 -1.39
CA VAL A 8 -18.69 -1.51 -0.66
C VAL A 8 -17.20 -1.74 -0.55
N GLY A 9 -16.41 -0.75 -1.02
CA GLY A 9 -14.95 -0.75 -0.95
C GLY A 9 -14.43 0.36 -0.03
N VAL A 10 -13.41 0.05 0.76
CA VAL A 10 -12.64 1.00 1.58
C VAL A 10 -11.20 1.03 1.08
N VAL A 11 -10.64 2.22 0.84
CA VAL A 11 -9.27 2.38 0.39
C VAL A 11 -8.54 3.40 1.24
N THR A 12 -7.49 2.99 1.96
CA THR A 12 -6.65 3.90 2.73
C THR A 12 -5.54 4.54 1.87
N GLY A 13 -5.12 5.76 2.20
CA GLY A 13 -4.23 6.56 1.34
C GLY A 13 -4.96 7.06 0.09
N GLY A 14 -6.25 7.40 0.23
CA GLY A 14 -7.17 7.67 -0.87
C GLY A 14 -7.17 9.10 -1.40
N ALA A 15 -6.44 10.03 -0.76
CA ALA A 15 -6.39 11.42 -1.21
C ALA A 15 -5.65 11.63 -2.55
N GLY A 16 -4.88 10.63 -3.01
CA GLY A 16 -4.13 10.74 -4.26
C GLY A 16 -3.42 9.45 -4.67
N GLY A 17 -2.67 9.53 -5.76
CA GLY A 17 -1.83 8.44 -6.24
C GLY A 17 -2.60 7.13 -6.43
N LEU A 18 -1.97 6.01 -6.03
CA LEU A 18 -2.53 4.67 -6.22
C LEU A 18 -3.85 4.46 -5.47
N GLY A 19 -3.97 4.94 -4.22
CA GLY A 19 -5.19 4.75 -3.43
C GLY A 19 -6.41 5.42 -4.09
N ARG A 20 -6.23 6.64 -4.59
CA ARG A 20 -7.29 7.33 -5.35
C ARG A 20 -7.63 6.56 -6.64
N ALA A 21 -6.63 6.13 -7.41
CA ALA A 21 -6.85 5.39 -8.66
C ALA A 21 -7.61 4.07 -8.42
N ILE A 22 -7.28 3.32 -7.36
CA ILE A 22 -8.02 2.12 -6.97
C ILE A 22 -9.48 2.48 -6.62
N GLY A 23 -9.69 3.51 -5.80
CA GLY A 23 -11.04 3.93 -5.42
C GLY A 23 -11.90 4.38 -6.60
N GLU A 24 -11.33 5.18 -7.51
CA GLU A 24 -12.02 5.58 -8.75
C GLU A 24 -12.35 4.36 -9.64
N ARG A 25 -11.41 3.42 -9.76
CA ARG A 25 -11.62 2.22 -10.56
C ARG A 25 -12.72 1.34 -9.97
N PHE A 26 -12.75 1.18 -8.64
CA PHE A 26 -13.84 0.48 -7.95
C PHE A 26 -15.19 1.15 -8.16
N ALA A 27 -15.25 2.48 -8.07
CA ALA A 27 -16.49 3.20 -8.29
C ALA A 27 -16.99 3.09 -9.74
N ARG A 28 -16.08 3.06 -10.73
CA ARG A 28 -16.42 2.79 -12.14
C ARG A 28 -16.89 1.36 -12.36
N GLU A 29 -16.49 0.41 -11.52
CA GLU A 29 -17.02 -0.97 -11.52
C GLU A 29 -18.41 -1.08 -10.85
N GLY A 30 -18.96 0.04 -10.38
CA GLY A 30 -20.27 0.09 -9.73
C GLY A 30 -20.25 -0.13 -8.22
N MET A 31 -19.08 -0.07 -7.59
CA MET A 31 -18.98 -0.12 -6.12
C MET A 31 -19.34 1.23 -5.49
N LYS A 32 -19.76 1.19 -4.22
CA LYS A 32 -19.77 2.33 -3.30
C LYS A 32 -18.42 2.39 -2.60
N VAL A 33 -17.74 3.54 -2.61
CA VAL A 33 -16.36 3.62 -2.15
C VAL A 33 -16.19 4.61 -1.01
N VAL A 34 -15.41 4.22 0.00
CA VAL A 34 -14.91 5.11 1.06
C VAL A 34 -13.41 5.31 0.85
N LEU A 35 -12.99 6.53 0.54
CA LEU A 35 -11.60 6.93 0.54
C LEU A 35 -11.22 7.42 1.94
N ALA A 36 -10.12 6.92 2.47
CA ALA A 36 -9.60 7.30 3.78
C ALA A 36 -8.18 7.87 3.64
N ASP A 37 -7.91 9.01 4.26
CA ASP A 37 -6.58 9.64 4.27
C ASP A 37 -6.43 10.51 5.51
N VAL A 38 -5.18 10.69 5.96
CA VAL A 38 -4.87 11.60 7.09
C VAL A 38 -4.91 13.06 6.68
N GLN A 39 -4.77 13.36 5.41
CA GLN A 39 -4.75 14.71 4.85
C GLN A 39 -6.17 15.16 4.46
N ALA A 40 -6.83 15.91 5.35
CA ALA A 40 -8.26 16.31 5.17
C ALA A 40 -8.52 17.07 3.87
N GLU A 41 -7.81 18.18 3.62
CA GLU A 41 -8.04 19.01 2.43
C GLU A 41 -7.76 18.28 1.10
N PRO A 42 -6.64 17.51 0.92
CA PRO A 42 -6.45 16.70 -0.26
C PRO A 42 -7.55 15.66 -0.46
N LEU A 43 -8.03 15.03 0.63
CA LEU A 43 -9.10 14.04 0.58
C LEU A 43 -10.42 14.69 0.14
N GLU A 44 -10.79 15.83 0.71
CA GLU A 44 -12.00 16.57 0.33
C GLU A 44 -12.00 16.94 -1.16
N ARG A 45 -10.86 17.43 -1.69
CA ARG A 45 -10.72 17.72 -3.11
C ARG A 45 -10.88 16.48 -3.99
N ALA A 46 -10.20 15.39 -3.62
CA ALA A 46 -10.29 14.13 -4.36
C ALA A 46 -11.74 13.61 -4.42
N VAL A 47 -12.45 13.64 -3.28
CA VAL A 47 -13.85 13.21 -3.19
C VAL A 47 -14.75 14.11 -4.04
N ALA A 48 -14.59 15.43 -3.95
CA ALA A 48 -15.39 16.38 -4.74
C ALA A 48 -15.20 16.17 -6.25
N GLU A 49 -13.96 15.97 -6.71
CA GLU A 49 -13.67 15.69 -8.13
C GLU A 49 -14.29 14.36 -8.58
N CYS A 50 -14.21 13.32 -7.76
CA CYS A 50 -14.84 12.03 -8.06
C CYS A 50 -16.37 12.13 -8.13
N GLN A 51 -16.99 12.84 -7.19
CA GLN A 51 -18.44 13.06 -7.17
C GLN A 51 -18.90 13.90 -8.38
N ALA A 52 -18.13 14.91 -8.75
CA ALA A 52 -18.39 15.69 -9.96
C ALA A 52 -18.33 14.83 -11.25
N ALA A 53 -17.53 13.77 -11.24
CA ALA A 53 -17.47 12.75 -12.30
C ALA A 53 -18.58 11.69 -12.18
N GLY A 54 -19.52 11.82 -11.25
CA GLY A 54 -20.65 10.90 -11.04
C GLY A 54 -20.29 9.60 -10.30
N LEU A 55 -19.14 9.54 -9.64
CA LEU A 55 -18.70 8.34 -8.90
C LEU A 55 -19.28 8.32 -7.48
N ALA A 56 -19.70 7.13 -7.01
CA ALA A 56 -20.25 6.92 -5.67
C ALA A 56 -19.12 6.82 -4.62
N ILE A 57 -18.51 7.94 -4.29
CA ILE A 57 -17.36 8.03 -3.39
C ILE A 57 -17.66 8.99 -2.23
N ILE A 58 -17.30 8.59 -1.01
CA ILE A 58 -17.23 9.46 0.19
C ILE A 58 -15.83 9.44 0.77
N GLY A 59 -15.51 10.43 1.61
CA GLY A 59 -14.22 10.55 2.30
C GLY A 59 -14.35 10.46 3.81
N VAL A 60 -13.39 9.81 4.46
CA VAL A 60 -13.27 9.76 5.93
C VAL A 60 -11.83 10.08 6.31
N VAL A 61 -11.61 11.17 7.05
CA VAL A 61 -10.27 11.51 7.56
C VAL A 61 -9.83 10.43 8.55
N THR A 62 -8.68 9.79 8.26
CA THR A 62 -8.23 8.62 9.01
C THR A 62 -6.73 8.60 9.16
N ASP A 63 -6.25 8.51 10.38
CA ASP A 63 -4.85 8.19 10.69
C ASP A 63 -4.70 6.69 10.90
N VAL A 64 -4.10 5.99 9.94
CA VAL A 64 -3.92 4.54 10.01
C VAL A 64 -2.94 4.09 11.10
N THR A 65 -2.15 5.00 11.68
CA THR A 65 -1.28 4.68 12.83
C THR A 65 -2.05 4.51 14.14
N ASN A 66 -3.32 4.95 14.16
CA ASN A 66 -4.18 4.94 15.34
C ASN A 66 -5.35 3.97 15.14
N GLN A 67 -5.40 2.88 15.93
CA GLN A 67 -6.47 1.87 15.86
C GLN A 67 -7.87 2.50 16.00
N ALA A 68 -8.06 3.43 16.95
CA ALA A 68 -9.37 4.06 17.16
C ALA A 68 -9.82 4.89 15.95
N SER A 69 -8.89 5.48 15.21
CA SER A 69 -9.19 6.19 13.95
C SER A 69 -9.64 5.23 12.85
N VAL A 70 -9.04 4.04 12.78
CA VAL A 70 -9.44 3.00 11.82
C VAL A 70 -10.77 2.35 12.22
N ASP A 71 -11.03 2.20 13.52
CA ASP A 71 -12.35 1.75 14.02
C ASP A 71 -13.44 2.77 13.65
N ALA A 72 -13.17 4.08 13.77
CA ALA A 72 -14.09 5.13 13.34
C ALA A 72 -14.34 5.10 11.82
N LEU A 73 -13.32 4.78 11.00
CA LEU A 73 -13.49 4.57 9.56
C LEU A 73 -14.43 3.40 9.27
N ARG A 74 -14.27 2.26 9.96
CA ARG A 74 -15.18 1.12 9.86
C ARG A 74 -16.62 1.55 10.21
N ASP A 75 -16.79 2.22 11.33
CA ASP A 75 -18.12 2.63 11.81
C ASP A 75 -18.79 3.62 10.85
N ALA A 76 -18.06 4.58 10.31
CA ALA A 76 -18.53 5.49 9.29
C ALA A 76 -18.92 4.77 7.99
N THR A 77 -18.14 3.75 7.58
CA THR A 77 -18.45 2.91 6.41
C THR A 77 -19.77 2.17 6.61
N LEU A 78 -19.94 1.54 7.77
CA LEU A 78 -21.15 0.80 8.10
C LEU A 78 -22.36 1.72 8.24
N ALA A 79 -22.20 2.91 8.82
CA ALA A 79 -23.27 3.90 8.91
C ALA A 79 -23.74 4.40 7.53
N ALA A 80 -22.81 4.56 6.59
CA ALA A 80 -23.13 5.03 5.23
C ALA A 80 -23.74 3.94 4.35
N TYR A 81 -23.25 2.70 4.44
CA TYR A 81 -23.55 1.65 3.45
C TYR A 81 -24.00 0.32 4.05
N ASN A 82 -24.02 0.20 5.37
CA ASN A 82 -24.44 -1.00 6.13
C ASN A 82 -23.66 -2.28 5.78
N ALA A 83 -22.52 -2.16 5.09
CA ALA A 83 -21.68 -3.30 4.71
C ALA A 83 -20.25 -2.85 4.37
N VAL A 84 -19.32 -3.80 4.31
CA VAL A 84 -18.00 -3.66 3.73
C VAL A 84 -17.59 -4.97 3.04
N HIS A 85 -17.11 -4.91 1.81
CA HIS A 85 -16.80 -6.12 1.03
C HIS A 85 -15.33 -6.15 0.59
N VAL A 86 -14.73 -4.99 0.29
CA VAL A 86 -13.32 -4.90 -0.10
C VAL A 86 -12.63 -3.86 0.76
N VAL A 87 -11.48 -4.23 1.33
CA VAL A 87 -10.62 -3.29 2.07
C VAL A 87 -9.23 -3.30 1.46
N CYS A 88 -8.81 -2.15 0.93
CA CYS A 88 -7.45 -1.94 0.46
C CYS A 88 -6.65 -1.17 1.51
N ASN A 89 -5.82 -1.88 2.27
CA ASN A 89 -4.82 -1.29 3.15
C ASN A 89 -3.65 -0.81 2.31
N ASN A 90 -3.82 0.39 1.71
CA ASN A 90 -2.89 0.95 0.73
C ASN A 90 -2.07 2.12 1.28
N ALA A 91 -2.52 2.81 2.33
CA ALA A 91 -1.76 3.90 2.95
C ALA A 91 -0.31 3.50 3.20
N GLY A 92 0.63 4.35 2.76
CA GLY A 92 2.04 4.05 2.87
C GLY A 92 2.91 5.29 2.67
N ILE A 93 4.09 5.24 3.24
CA ILE A 93 5.08 6.33 3.21
C ILE A 93 6.45 5.80 2.81
N GLY A 94 7.19 6.61 2.04
CA GLY A 94 8.60 6.35 1.72
C GLY A 94 9.56 6.70 2.87
N ALA A 95 9.10 7.48 3.81
CA ALA A 95 9.71 7.81 5.10
C ALA A 95 11.05 8.56 5.08
N GLY A 96 11.52 9.09 3.95
CA GLY A 96 12.88 9.67 3.90
C GLY A 96 13.89 8.64 4.39
N ALA A 97 13.77 7.41 3.89
CA ALA A 97 14.38 6.20 4.39
C ALA A 97 15.76 5.93 3.78
N GLU A 98 16.28 6.88 2.99
CA GLU A 98 17.56 6.71 2.31
C GLU A 98 18.73 6.90 3.29
N GLY A 99 19.75 6.06 3.12
CA GLY A 99 21.00 6.13 3.84
C GLY A 99 21.32 4.91 4.66
N LYS A 100 22.35 5.02 5.47
CA LYS A 100 22.84 3.91 6.27
C LYS A 100 21.91 3.67 7.46
N MET A 101 21.60 2.41 7.74
CA MET A 101 20.65 2.00 8.77
C MET A 101 20.97 2.61 10.16
N TRP A 102 22.24 2.69 10.51
CA TRP A 102 22.69 3.21 11.82
C TRP A 102 22.70 4.73 11.93
N GLU A 103 22.37 5.45 10.86
CA GLU A 103 22.24 6.92 10.84
C GLU A 103 20.79 7.39 11.00
N HIS A 104 19.82 6.46 10.91
CA HIS A 104 18.40 6.77 11.04
C HIS A 104 18.01 6.95 12.50
N GLU A 105 17.08 7.89 12.73
CA GLU A 105 16.47 8.10 14.05
C GLU A 105 15.40 7.03 14.32
N LEU A 106 15.17 6.74 15.61
CA LEU A 106 14.10 5.81 16.00
C LEU A 106 12.72 6.31 15.54
N ASN A 107 12.51 7.62 15.47
CA ASN A 107 11.25 8.19 14.97
C ASN A 107 11.02 7.91 13.47
N ASP A 108 12.07 7.73 12.65
CA ASP A 108 11.92 7.29 11.26
C ASP A 108 11.40 5.85 11.20
N TRP A 109 11.92 4.97 12.07
CA TRP A 109 11.46 3.60 12.21
C TRP A 109 10.04 3.51 12.73
N LYS A 110 9.73 4.23 13.83
CA LYS A 110 8.39 4.25 14.43
C LYS A 110 7.33 4.69 13.42
N TRP A 111 7.63 5.74 12.67
CA TRP A 111 6.71 6.26 11.66
C TRP A 111 6.49 5.26 10.51
N ALA A 112 7.57 4.69 9.96
CA ALA A 112 7.47 3.67 8.92
C ALA A 112 6.69 2.43 9.39
N ILE A 113 6.97 1.93 10.61
CA ILE A 113 6.26 0.81 11.23
C ILE A 113 4.79 1.17 11.46
N GLY A 114 4.53 2.36 12.03
CA GLY A 114 3.18 2.82 12.32
C GLY A 114 2.29 2.88 11.08
N VAL A 115 2.78 3.49 10.00
CA VAL A 115 1.98 3.64 8.77
C VAL A 115 1.98 2.36 7.93
N ASN A 116 3.16 1.88 7.51
CA ASN A 116 3.25 0.83 6.49
C ASN A 116 2.89 -0.57 7.00
N MET A 117 3.13 -0.85 8.28
CA MET A 117 2.91 -2.16 8.88
C MET A 117 1.69 -2.16 9.81
N MET A 118 1.70 -1.30 10.85
CA MET A 118 0.60 -1.27 11.80
C MET A 118 -0.70 -0.77 11.18
N GLY A 119 -0.65 0.14 10.19
CA GLY A 119 -1.83 0.54 9.42
C GLY A 119 -2.53 -0.65 8.74
N VAL A 120 -1.76 -1.61 8.22
CA VAL A 120 -2.32 -2.87 7.69
C VAL A 120 -2.93 -3.72 8.82
N VAL A 121 -2.24 -3.87 9.95
CA VAL A 121 -2.74 -4.63 11.11
C VAL A 121 -4.03 -4.01 11.66
N HIS A 122 -4.08 -2.69 11.80
CA HIS A 122 -5.28 -1.99 12.26
C HIS A 122 -6.46 -2.17 11.30
N GLY A 123 -6.21 -2.10 9.98
CA GLY A 123 -7.22 -2.41 8.97
C GLY A 123 -7.76 -3.84 9.10
N ILE A 124 -6.89 -4.83 9.24
CA ILE A 124 -7.29 -6.23 9.45
C ILE A 124 -8.14 -6.36 10.72
N ASN A 125 -7.68 -5.81 11.84
CA ASN A 125 -8.37 -5.90 13.13
C ASN A 125 -9.76 -5.24 13.11
N SER A 126 -9.90 -4.10 12.43
CA SER A 126 -11.17 -3.37 12.38
C SER A 126 -12.19 -4.02 11.43
N PHE A 127 -11.74 -4.51 10.28
CA PHE A 127 -12.65 -4.89 9.20
C PHE A 127 -12.91 -6.39 9.09
N VAL A 128 -11.93 -7.25 9.31
CA VAL A 128 -12.10 -8.70 9.13
C VAL A 128 -13.21 -9.27 10.02
N PRO A 129 -13.31 -8.91 11.33
CA PRO A 129 -14.40 -9.43 12.17
C PRO A 129 -15.79 -9.07 11.65
N VAL A 130 -15.96 -7.85 11.14
CA VAL A 130 -17.23 -7.37 10.58
C VAL A 130 -17.55 -8.10 9.28
N MET A 131 -16.56 -8.26 8.40
CA MET A 131 -16.73 -8.97 7.13
C MET A 131 -17.08 -10.44 7.34
N LEU A 132 -16.47 -11.10 8.32
CA LEU A 132 -16.83 -12.48 8.71
C LEU A 132 -18.26 -12.56 9.23
N ALA A 133 -18.70 -11.59 10.03
CA ALA A 133 -20.04 -11.54 10.58
C ALA A 133 -21.12 -11.27 9.51
N GLN A 134 -20.77 -10.67 8.37
CA GLN A 134 -21.70 -10.44 7.24
C GLN A 134 -22.03 -11.73 6.49
N ASP A 135 -21.19 -12.76 6.58
CA ASP A 135 -21.32 -14.03 5.85
C ASP A 135 -21.49 -13.86 4.32
N ASP A 136 -20.88 -12.82 3.77
CA ASP A 136 -20.87 -12.53 2.33
C ASP A 136 -19.45 -12.55 1.76
N GLU A 137 -19.34 -12.58 0.42
CA GLU A 137 -18.03 -12.49 -0.23
C GLU A 137 -17.30 -11.20 0.13
N GLY A 138 -16.03 -11.31 0.45
CA GLY A 138 -15.19 -10.18 0.77
C GLY A 138 -13.73 -10.39 0.40
N HIS A 139 -12.94 -9.29 0.42
CA HIS A 139 -11.54 -9.37 0.09
C HIS A 139 -10.70 -8.29 0.80
N ILE A 140 -9.57 -8.69 1.33
CA ILE A 140 -8.56 -7.78 1.90
C ILE A 140 -7.38 -7.70 0.93
N VAL A 141 -7.04 -6.50 0.48
CA VAL A 141 -5.85 -6.24 -0.34
C VAL A 141 -4.84 -5.43 0.47
N ASN A 142 -3.66 -5.98 0.72
CA ASN A 142 -2.60 -5.31 1.45
C ASN A 142 -1.46 -4.91 0.50
N THR A 143 -1.16 -3.61 0.44
CA THR A 143 -0.15 -3.07 -0.48
C THR A 143 1.26 -3.22 0.08
N SER A 144 2.02 -4.14 -0.50
CA SER A 144 3.45 -4.33 -0.29
C SER A 144 4.26 -3.53 -1.32
N SER A 145 5.42 -4.02 -1.71
CA SER A 145 6.32 -3.47 -2.72
C SER A 145 7.31 -4.52 -3.18
N GLY A 146 7.78 -4.44 -4.41
CA GLY A 146 8.95 -5.19 -4.85
C GLY A 146 10.18 -4.94 -3.95
N ASN A 147 10.33 -3.68 -3.46
CA ASN A 147 11.32 -3.35 -2.44
C ASN A 147 10.88 -3.86 -1.06
N GLY A 148 11.46 -4.93 -0.62
CA GLY A 148 11.17 -5.63 0.64
C GLY A 148 10.42 -6.94 0.43
N GLY A 149 9.31 -6.94 -0.29
CA GLY A 149 8.55 -8.16 -0.56
C GLY A 149 9.26 -9.13 -1.50
N VAL A 150 9.85 -8.65 -2.58
CA VAL A 150 10.64 -9.45 -3.52
C VAL A 150 12.12 -9.44 -3.11
N SER A 151 12.74 -8.27 -3.07
CA SER A 151 14.13 -8.10 -2.69
C SER A 151 14.34 -6.74 -2.02
N PRO A 152 15.02 -6.65 -0.86
CA PRO A 152 15.21 -5.39 -0.17
C PRO A 152 16.24 -4.50 -0.89
N LEU A 153 15.98 -3.20 -0.95
CA LEU A 153 16.97 -2.19 -1.31
C LEU A 153 17.73 -1.74 -0.05
N PRO A 154 19.04 -1.93 0.02
CA PRO A 154 19.84 -1.56 1.19
C PRO A 154 19.76 -0.08 1.58
N SER A 155 19.47 0.80 0.63
CA SER A 155 19.36 2.24 0.84
C SER A 155 18.06 2.69 1.55
N THR A 156 17.05 1.81 1.66
CA THR A 156 15.73 2.15 2.23
C THR A 156 15.27 1.13 3.27
N PRO A 157 16.04 0.92 4.36
CA PRO A 157 15.87 -0.21 5.26
C PRO A 157 14.52 -0.26 5.98
N GLN A 158 13.98 0.89 6.44
CA GLN A 158 12.69 0.93 7.13
C GLN A 158 11.54 0.57 6.17
N TYR A 159 11.57 1.12 4.96
CA TYR A 159 10.58 0.82 3.94
C TYR A 159 10.62 -0.65 3.56
N ALA A 160 11.80 -1.17 3.21
CA ALA A 160 11.97 -2.56 2.84
C ALA A 160 11.50 -3.53 3.94
N ALA A 161 11.88 -3.27 5.20
CA ALA A 161 11.49 -4.11 6.34
C ALA A 161 9.96 -4.13 6.54
N THR A 162 9.31 -2.94 6.48
CA THR A 162 7.85 -2.85 6.66
C THR A 162 7.09 -3.50 5.51
N LYS A 163 7.55 -3.36 4.27
CA LYS A 163 6.92 -3.98 3.10
C LYS A 163 7.13 -5.50 3.03
N ALA A 164 8.26 -6.02 3.53
CA ALA A 164 8.45 -7.45 3.76
C ALA A 164 7.50 -7.99 4.83
N ALA A 165 7.31 -7.26 5.93
CA ALA A 165 6.37 -7.64 6.98
C ALA A 165 4.92 -7.73 6.46
N VAL A 166 4.49 -6.81 5.57
CA VAL A 166 3.16 -6.85 4.96
C VAL A 166 2.93 -8.15 4.17
N VAL A 167 3.94 -8.67 3.47
CA VAL A 167 3.83 -9.97 2.78
C VAL A 167 3.51 -11.07 3.79
N THR A 168 4.33 -11.22 4.82
CA THR A 168 4.16 -12.26 5.84
C THR A 168 2.83 -12.13 6.59
N ILE A 169 2.42 -10.89 6.95
CA ILE A 169 1.12 -10.63 7.57
C ILE A 169 -0.03 -11.11 6.66
N THR A 170 0.07 -10.87 5.36
CA THR A 170 -0.98 -11.24 4.40
C THR A 170 -1.01 -12.76 4.18
N GLU A 171 0.16 -13.43 4.12
CA GLU A 171 0.25 -14.91 4.06
C GLU A 171 -0.39 -15.55 5.29
N CYS A 172 -0.11 -15.04 6.50
CA CYS A 172 -0.74 -15.52 7.73
C CYS A 172 -2.25 -15.27 7.72
N LEU A 173 -2.71 -14.09 7.30
CA LEU A 173 -4.12 -13.77 7.19
C LEU A 173 -4.82 -14.73 6.22
N TYR A 174 -4.24 -14.96 5.05
CA TYR A 174 -4.78 -15.89 4.05
C TYR A 174 -4.99 -17.28 4.64
N GLY A 175 -3.98 -17.84 5.31
CA GLY A 175 -4.08 -19.15 5.97
C GLY A 175 -5.21 -19.18 7.02
N GLN A 176 -5.29 -18.15 7.87
CA GLN A 176 -6.33 -18.07 8.91
C GLN A 176 -7.74 -17.94 8.31
N LEU A 177 -7.91 -17.20 7.21
CA LEU A 177 -9.20 -17.09 6.52
C LEU A 177 -9.61 -18.43 5.88
N GLN A 178 -8.66 -19.23 5.39
CA GLN A 178 -8.94 -20.58 4.91
C GLN A 178 -9.37 -21.50 6.07
N ASP A 179 -8.71 -21.41 7.22
CA ASP A 179 -9.01 -22.24 8.41
C ASP A 179 -10.44 -22.02 8.94
N VAL A 180 -10.93 -20.78 8.88
CA VAL A 180 -12.31 -20.47 9.31
C VAL A 180 -13.36 -20.77 8.23
N GLY A 181 -12.95 -21.17 7.03
CA GLY A 181 -13.86 -21.51 5.93
C GLY A 181 -14.69 -20.32 5.43
N GLY A 182 -14.17 -19.10 5.63
CA GLY A 182 -14.86 -17.88 5.28
C GLY A 182 -14.92 -17.61 3.77
N LYS A 183 -15.84 -16.74 3.38
CA LYS A 183 -15.99 -16.26 2.00
C LYS A 183 -15.07 -15.07 1.70
N ILE A 184 -14.08 -14.81 2.58
CA ILE A 184 -13.17 -13.66 2.49
C ILE A 184 -11.83 -14.12 1.95
N GLY A 185 -11.40 -13.50 0.84
CA GLY A 185 -10.07 -13.66 0.29
C GLY A 185 -9.07 -12.65 0.87
N ALA A 186 -7.80 -12.91 0.63
CA ALA A 186 -6.72 -11.95 0.93
C ALA A 186 -5.71 -11.94 -0.20
N SER A 187 -5.22 -10.75 -0.55
CA SER A 187 -4.19 -10.54 -1.56
C SER A 187 -3.09 -9.64 -1.06
N VAL A 188 -1.87 -9.90 -1.51
CA VAL A 188 -0.76 -8.95 -1.42
C VAL A 188 -0.55 -8.29 -2.78
N LEU A 189 -0.59 -6.96 -2.78
CA LEU A 189 -0.36 -6.14 -3.97
C LEU A 189 1.09 -5.67 -4.04
N PHE A 190 1.73 -5.91 -5.19
CA PHE A 190 3.04 -5.36 -5.55
C PHE A 190 2.87 -4.35 -6.69
N PRO A 191 2.75 -3.05 -6.39
CA PRO A 191 2.66 -2.03 -7.43
C PRO A 191 3.93 -2.01 -8.29
N GLY A 192 3.75 -2.04 -9.60
CA GLY A 192 4.90 -2.08 -10.51
C GLY A 192 4.48 -2.48 -11.94
N PRO A 193 5.41 -2.89 -12.80
CA PRO A 193 6.81 -3.26 -12.51
C PRO A 193 7.80 -2.10 -12.33
N HIS A 194 7.42 -0.89 -12.66
CA HIS A 194 8.26 0.30 -12.53
C HIS A 194 7.83 1.19 -11.36
N ILE A 195 8.54 2.29 -11.15
CA ILE A 195 8.19 3.28 -10.13
C ILE A 195 6.82 3.88 -10.46
N LEU A 196 6.00 4.12 -9.44
CA LEU A 196 4.76 4.87 -9.57
C LEU A 196 5.02 6.36 -9.27
N ARG A 197 4.51 7.24 -10.14
CA ARG A 197 4.58 8.68 -9.89
C ARG A 197 3.46 9.07 -8.90
N THR A 198 3.77 8.98 -7.61
CA THR A 198 2.84 9.25 -6.50
C THR A 198 3.48 10.15 -5.46
N GLY A 199 2.70 10.65 -4.50
CA GLY A 199 3.17 11.42 -3.37
C GLY A 199 4.05 10.64 -2.36
N LEU A 200 4.44 9.40 -2.64
CA LEU A 200 5.27 8.57 -1.77
C LEU A 200 6.62 9.23 -1.47
N PHE A 201 7.24 9.88 -2.45
CA PHE A 201 8.51 10.60 -2.27
C PHE A 201 8.37 11.88 -1.46
N GLU A 202 7.15 12.40 -1.32
CA GLU A 202 6.80 13.58 -0.55
C GLU A 202 6.09 13.24 0.76
N SER A 203 6.25 12.03 1.26
CA SER A 203 5.57 11.53 2.47
C SER A 203 5.82 12.42 3.70
N TRP A 204 6.91 13.18 3.73
CA TRP A 204 7.21 14.13 4.81
C TRP A 204 6.05 15.09 5.11
N ARG A 205 5.17 15.36 4.14
CA ARG A 205 3.99 16.23 4.30
C ARG A 205 2.94 15.65 5.26
N SER A 206 2.86 14.33 5.37
CA SER A 206 1.92 13.62 6.24
C SER A 206 2.52 13.21 7.57
N ARG A 207 3.78 13.61 7.86
CA ARG A 207 4.47 13.25 9.10
C ARG A 207 3.91 14.06 10.26
N THR A 208 3.28 13.39 11.22
CA THR A 208 2.70 14.03 12.39
C THR A 208 3.77 14.44 13.40
N ALA A 209 3.43 15.36 14.33
CA ALA A 209 4.33 15.85 15.36
C ALA A 209 4.88 14.74 16.27
N GLU A 210 4.11 13.68 16.51
CA GLU A 210 4.54 12.51 17.28
C GLU A 210 5.81 11.85 16.71
N PHE A 211 5.93 11.81 15.39
CA PHE A 211 7.08 11.21 14.70
C PHE A 211 8.11 12.24 14.25
N ALA A 212 8.04 13.50 14.73
CA ALA A 212 8.93 14.57 14.30
C ALA A 212 10.41 14.15 14.42
N LYS A 213 11.21 14.54 13.43
CA LYS A 213 12.67 14.34 13.47
C LYS A 213 13.29 15.25 14.54
N GLN A 214 14.21 14.69 15.32
CA GLN A 214 15.01 15.44 16.29
C GLN A 214 16.19 16.15 15.62
N ARG A 215 16.72 15.58 14.54
CA ARG A 215 17.83 16.13 13.77
C ARG A 215 17.38 16.31 12.31
N PRO A 216 17.53 17.53 11.75
CA PRO A 216 17.28 17.75 10.34
C PRO A 216 18.18 16.82 9.51
N ARG A 217 17.57 16.08 8.58
CA ARG A 217 18.32 15.28 7.60
C ARG A 217 18.01 15.82 6.22
N VAL A 218 19.04 16.07 5.45
CA VAL A 218 18.89 16.42 4.04
C VAL A 218 18.74 15.09 3.28
N THR A 219 17.55 14.83 2.75
CA THR A 219 17.37 13.76 1.78
C THR A 219 17.90 14.22 0.42
N PRO A 220 18.51 13.34 -0.37
CA PRO A 220 19.05 13.72 -1.69
C PRO A 220 17.95 14.21 -2.65
N TYR A 221 16.71 13.83 -2.44
CA TYR A 221 15.53 14.30 -3.17
C TYR A 221 14.31 14.35 -2.24
N THR A 222 13.51 15.39 -2.40
CA THR A 222 12.29 15.63 -1.63
C THR A 222 11.03 15.59 -2.50
N THR A 223 11.20 15.44 -3.80
CA THR A 223 10.11 15.33 -4.79
C THR A 223 10.49 14.32 -5.87
N VAL A 224 9.49 13.86 -6.63
CA VAL A 224 9.71 12.98 -7.79
C VAL A 224 10.60 13.64 -8.84
N GLU A 225 10.42 14.93 -9.09
CA GLU A 225 11.20 15.70 -10.06
C GLU A 225 12.69 15.79 -9.66
N ALA A 226 12.96 15.94 -8.36
CA ALA A 226 14.32 15.91 -7.84
C ALA A 226 14.98 14.54 -8.02
N LEU A 227 14.24 13.45 -7.77
CA LEU A 227 14.67 12.08 -8.06
C LEU A 227 14.97 11.90 -9.56
N GLU A 228 14.04 12.33 -10.43
CA GLU A 228 14.24 12.26 -11.89
C GLU A 228 15.51 12.98 -12.35
N ALA A 229 15.71 14.20 -11.85
CA ALA A 229 16.91 14.98 -12.17
C ALA A 229 18.19 14.28 -11.73
N GLN A 230 18.20 13.70 -10.53
CA GLN A 230 19.37 12.97 -10.02
C GLN A 230 19.64 11.71 -10.83
N MET A 231 18.63 10.91 -11.15
CA MET A 231 18.78 9.69 -11.93
C MET A 231 19.22 9.99 -13.36
N LYS A 232 18.66 11.03 -13.98
CA LYS A 232 19.08 11.50 -15.30
C LYS A 232 20.56 11.96 -15.30
N ALA A 233 20.99 12.67 -14.25
CA ALA A 233 22.39 13.06 -14.09
C ALA A 233 23.33 11.85 -13.94
N ALA A 234 22.82 10.75 -13.36
CA ALA A 234 23.52 9.47 -13.26
C ALA A 234 23.42 8.61 -14.55
N GLY A 235 22.80 9.11 -15.63
CA GLY A 235 22.63 8.38 -16.88
C GLY A 235 21.53 7.31 -16.86
N VAL A 236 20.65 7.34 -15.86
CA VAL A 236 19.55 6.39 -15.69
C VAL A 236 18.23 7.05 -16.08
N ASN A 237 17.51 6.43 -17.02
CA ASN A 237 16.14 6.82 -17.36
C ASN A 237 15.16 6.06 -16.47
N ILE A 238 14.30 6.80 -15.74
CA ILE A 238 13.24 6.20 -14.93
C ILE A 238 12.07 5.83 -15.83
N ALA A 239 11.65 4.57 -15.77
CA ALA A 239 10.36 4.14 -16.30
C ALA A 239 9.28 4.21 -15.21
N TYR A 240 8.08 4.58 -15.60
CA TYR A 240 6.93 4.65 -14.70
C TYR A 240 5.85 3.64 -15.10
N THR A 241 5.18 3.09 -14.10
CA THR A 241 3.92 2.37 -14.28
C THR A 241 2.77 3.35 -13.97
N PRO A 242 1.80 3.54 -14.86
CA PRO A 242 0.58 4.30 -14.55
C PRO A 242 -0.15 3.71 -13.34
N VAL A 243 -0.66 4.55 -12.46
CA VAL A 243 -1.41 4.08 -11.28
C VAL A 243 -2.72 3.42 -11.67
N GLU A 244 -3.28 3.80 -12.80
CA GLU A 244 -4.48 3.25 -13.41
C GLU A 244 -4.26 1.77 -13.81
N ASP A 245 -3.10 1.43 -14.38
CA ASP A 245 -2.76 0.05 -14.75
C ASP A 245 -2.69 -0.85 -13.51
N VAL A 246 -2.18 -0.32 -12.38
CA VAL A 246 -2.15 -1.04 -11.12
C VAL A 246 -3.56 -1.21 -10.55
N ALA A 247 -4.42 -0.20 -10.68
CA ALA A 247 -5.82 -0.29 -10.26
C ALA A 247 -6.59 -1.36 -11.07
N GLU A 248 -6.32 -1.49 -12.38
CA GLU A 248 -6.86 -2.58 -13.21
C GLU A 248 -6.38 -3.96 -12.72
N LEU A 249 -5.10 -4.10 -12.38
CA LEU A 249 -4.57 -5.36 -11.80
C LEU A 249 -5.27 -5.72 -10.49
N VAL A 250 -5.59 -4.74 -9.64
CA VAL A 250 -6.33 -5.00 -8.39
C VAL A 250 -7.71 -5.55 -8.71
N VAL A 251 -8.46 -4.93 -9.62
CA VAL A 251 -9.80 -5.42 -10.00
C VAL A 251 -9.74 -6.81 -10.62
N ALA A 252 -8.79 -7.05 -11.51
CA ALA A 252 -8.59 -8.37 -12.10
C ALA A 252 -8.27 -9.44 -11.03
N GLY A 253 -7.39 -9.12 -10.08
CA GLY A 253 -7.03 -10.00 -8.97
C GLY A 253 -8.21 -10.31 -8.04
N LEU A 254 -9.10 -9.32 -7.78
CA LEU A 254 -10.32 -9.54 -7.00
C LEU A 254 -11.27 -10.53 -7.70
N TYR A 255 -11.48 -10.40 -9.01
CA TYR A 255 -12.31 -11.35 -9.78
C TYR A 255 -11.70 -12.74 -9.83
N ALA A 256 -10.37 -12.83 -10.01
CA ALA A 256 -9.65 -14.13 -10.06
C ALA A 256 -9.43 -14.75 -8.67
N ASN A 257 -9.66 -13.99 -7.59
CA ASN A 257 -9.30 -14.37 -6.21
C ASN A 257 -7.80 -14.69 -6.07
N ASP A 258 -6.95 -13.88 -6.75
CA ASP A 258 -5.51 -14.07 -6.75
C ASP A 258 -4.90 -13.61 -5.42
N PHE A 259 -4.07 -14.46 -4.79
CA PHE A 259 -3.30 -14.05 -3.62
C PHE A 259 -2.17 -13.06 -3.98
N TRP A 260 -1.45 -13.34 -5.09
CA TRP A 260 -0.34 -12.51 -5.56
C TRP A 260 -0.81 -11.57 -6.67
N ILE A 261 -1.17 -10.33 -6.35
CA ILE A 261 -1.43 -9.28 -7.34
C ILE A 261 -0.09 -8.63 -7.68
N HIS A 262 0.61 -9.23 -8.64
CA HIS A 262 1.97 -8.87 -9.01
C HIS A 262 2.15 -8.88 -10.53
N PRO A 263 2.51 -7.74 -11.16
CA PRO A 263 2.80 -7.74 -12.59
C PRO A 263 4.07 -8.53 -12.89
N ARG A 264 4.08 -9.30 -13.96
CA ARG A 264 5.28 -10.01 -14.40
C ARG A 264 6.39 -9.01 -14.73
N SER A 265 7.60 -9.32 -14.28
CA SER A 265 8.79 -8.50 -14.50
C SER A 265 10.02 -9.41 -14.51
N GLU A 266 10.69 -9.50 -15.63
CA GLU A 266 11.91 -10.31 -15.75
C GLU A 266 12.95 -9.92 -14.69
N ARG A 267 13.10 -8.62 -14.41
CA ARG A 267 13.97 -8.13 -13.34
C ARG A 267 13.51 -8.60 -11.96
N GLY A 268 12.20 -8.48 -11.67
CA GLY A 268 11.64 -8.91 -10.39
C GLY A 268 11.77 -10.41 -10.18
N ASP A 269 11.44 -11.20 -11.21
CA ASP A 269 11.53 -12.66 -11.17
C ASP A 269 12.99 -13.12 -10.98
N THR A 270 13.97 -12.48 -11.68
CA THR A 270 15.40 -12.75 -11.51
C THR A 270 15.87 -12.44 -10.08
N GLN A 271 15.44 -11.32 -9.51
CA GLN A 271 15.81 -10.95 -8.13
C GLN A 271 15.21 -11.92 -7.10
N LEU A 272 13.97 -12.33 -7.29
CA LEU A 272 13.30 -13.30 -6.41
C LEU A 272 14.00 -14.65 -6.46
N LEU A 273 14.32 -15.14 -7.65
CA LEU A 273 15.06 -16.39 -7.84
C LEU A 273 16.45 -16.32 -7.18
N ALA A 274 17.21 -15.26 -7.41
CA ALA A 274 18.55 -15.07 -6.82
C ALA A 274 18.50 -15.00 -5.27
N ARG A 275 17.49 -14.36 -4.70
CA ARG A 275 17.26 -14.34 -3.24
C ARG A 275 16.93 -15.72 -2.72
N THR A 276 16.00 -16.43 -3.38
CA THR A 276 15.58 -17.78 -3.00
C THR A 276 16.75 -18.75 -3.06
N ASP A 277 17.53 -18.71 -4.14
CA ASP A 277 18.72 -19.55 -4.34
C ASP A 277 19.78 -19.30 -3.26
N SER A 278 20.04 -18.01 -2.92
CA SER A 278 20.95 -17.66 -1.82
C SER A 278 20.51 -18.25 -0.48
N ILE A 279 19.20 -18.25 -0.19
CA ILE A 279 18.66 -18.82 1.04
C ILE A 279 18.77 -20.35 1.04
N LEU A 280 18.38 -21.00 -0.07
CA LEU A 280 18.43 -22.46 -0.19
C LEU A 280 19.87 -23.00 -0.08
N ASN A 281 20.83 -22.34 -0.71
CA ASN A 281 22.24 -22.74 -0.72
C ASN A 281 23.04 -22.15 0.45
N ARG A 282 22.42 -21.31 1.28
CA ARG A 282 23.08 -20.66 2.45
C ARG A 282 24.29 -19.83 2.06
N THR A 283 24.23 -19.19 0.91
CA THR A 283 25.27 -18.31 0.41
C THR A 283 25.05 -16.86 0.83
N ASN A 284 26.09 -16.04 0.82
CA ASN A 284 25.95 -14.62 1.14
C ASN A 284 25.08 -13.92 0.09
N PRO A 285 24.31 -12.86 0.46
CA PRO A 285 23.32 -12.20 -0.39
C PRO A 285 23.98 -11.30 -1.46
N SER A 286 24.70 -11.89 -2.41
CA SER A 286 25.38 -11.19 -3.51
C SER A 286 24.40 -10.47 -4.44
N TYR A 287 23.14 -10.91 -4.51
CA TYR A 287 22.06 -10.29 -5.29
C TYR A 287 21.79 -8.83 -4.89
N LEU A 288 22.12 -8.42 -3.65
CA LEU A 288 22.00 -7.03 -3.19
C LEU A 288 22.97 -6.06 -3.87
N ARG A 289 24.04 -6.56 -4.48
CA ARG A 289 25.07 -5.76 -5.19
C ARG A 289 24.79 -5.62 -6.69
N ALA A 290 23.86 -6.42 -7.20
CA ALA A 290 23.55 -6.47 -8.63
C ALA A 290 22.48 -5.43 -9.05
N VAL A 291 22.07 -4.54 -8.15
CA VAL A 291 21.15 -3.45 -8.47
C VAL A 291 22.00 -2.26 -8.91
N PRO A 292 22.10 -1.98 -10.21
CA PRO A 292 22.55 -0.67 -10.65
C PRO A 292 21.55 0.35 -10.09
N GLY A 293 22.09 1.39 -9.48
CA GLY A 293 21.29 2.49 -8.94
C GLY A 293 20.31 3.07 -9.94
#